data_626bebcefc170d041a9f1ef53a709ac8
#
_entry.id   626bebcefc170d041a9f1ef53a709ac8
#
_cell.length_a   1.000
_cell.length_b   1.000
_cell.length_c   1.000
_cell.angle_alpha   90.00
_cell.angle_beta   90.00
_cell.angle_gamma   90.00
#
_symmetry.space_group_name_H-M   'P 1'
#
loop_
_entity.id
_entity.type
_entity.pdbx_description
1 polymer ?
#
loop_
_entity_poly.entity_id
_entity_poly.type
_entity_poly.pdbx_seq_one_letter_code
_entity_poly.pdbx_strand_id
1 'polypeptide(L)'
;PLGSWSFKIEGLVKEPASWSWADFLKLPAQDFVKDISCVTKWTKLDTRWRGVSVDILLEHVELDRRAAFVTAFSDGGYTTNIPLPDLVNGQSFVAYEYDGKPLAPEHGGPARLVVPHLYFWKSAKWVRGLRLMERDEPGFWESLGYNNHGDPWKEERYTGD
;
A
#
# COMPACT_ATOMS: atom_id res chain seq x y z
N PRO A 1 11.31 -8.86 -13.33
CA PRO A 1 10.58 -9.74 -14.26
C PRO A 1 9.27 -10.24 -13.64
N LEU A 2 8.19 -10.22 -14.41
CA LEU A 2 6.87 -10.60 -13.93
C LEU A 2 6.78 -12.08 -13.52
N GLY A 3 7.59 -12.93 -14.12
CA GLY A 3 7.61 -14.35 -13.81
C GLY A 3 8.07 -14.69 -12.39
N SER A 4 8.80 -13.80 -11.75
CA SER A 4 9.27 -13.98 -10.37
C SER A 4 8.55 -13.08 -9.37
N TRP A 5 7.64 -12.23 -9.85
CA TRP A 5 6.87 -11.35 -8.96
C TRP A 5 5.84 -12.15 -8.16
N SER A 6 5.72 -11.83 -6.89
CA SER A 6 4.65 -12.34 -6.04
C SER A 6 4.23 -11.26 -5.05
N PHE A 7 2.99 -11.35 -4.59
CA PHE A 7 2.47 -10.52 -3.50
C PHE A 7 2.09 -11.44 -2.35
N LYS A 8 2.45 -11.06 -1.13
CA LYS A 8 2.20 -11.87 0.06
C LYS A 8 1.46 -11.08 1.13
N ILE A 9 0.62 -11.80 1.88
CA ILE A 9 0.11 -11.31 3.17
C ILE A 9 0.64 -12.27 4.23
N GLU A 10 1.33 -11.73 5.22
CA GLU A 10 2.00 -12.51 6.26
C GLU A 10 1.90 -11.82 7.63
N GLY A 11 2.58 -12.33 8.64
CA GLY A 11 2.58 -11.78 9.99
C GLY A 11 1.43 -12.33 10.83
N LEU A 12 0.65 -11.45 11.47
CA LEU A 12 -0.45 -11.84 12.36
C LEU A 12 -1.69 -12.27 11.57
N VAL A 13 -1.55 -13.37 10.87
CA VAL A 13 -2.63 -14.08 10.15
C VAL A 13 -2.53 -15.55 10.48
N LYS A 14 -3.66 -16.26 10.39
CA LYS A 14 -3.68 -17.71 10.68
C LYS A 14 -2.78 -18.46 9.71
N GLU A 15 -2.93 -18.19 8.41
CA GLU A 15 -2.08 -18.73 7.35
C GLU A 15 -1.74 -17.63 6.37
N PRO A 16 -0.47 -17.51 5.93
CA PRO A 16 -0.12 -16.53 4.91
C PRO A 16 -0.80 -16.83 3.59
N ALA A 17 -1.03 -15.79 2.80
CA ALA A 17 -1.51 -15.90 1.42
C ALA A 17 -0.45 -15.33 0.47
N SER A 18 -0.40 -15.90 -0.73
CA SER A 18 0.53 -15.44 -1.75
C SER A 18 -0.07 -15.60 -3.13
N TRP A 19 0.21 -14.65 -4.01
CA TRP A 19 -0.25 -14.66 -5.40
C TRP A 19 0.94 -14.45 -6.33
N SER A 20 1.02 -15.28 -7.38
CA SER A 20 1.87 -14.97 -8.53
C SER A 20 1.27 -13.79 -9.30
N TRP A 21 2.01 -13.24 -10.26
CA TRP A 21 1.47 -12.18 -11.12
C TRP A 21 0.19 -12.65 -11.84
N ALA A 22 0.21 -13.86 -12.42
CA ALA A 22 -0.96 -14.39 -13.11
C ALA A 22 -2.16 -14.55 -12.18
N ASP A 23 -1.97 -15.04 -10.97
CA ASP A 23 -3.05 -15.19 -9.99
C ASP A 23 -3.56 -13.85 -9.49
N PHE A 24 -2.66 -12.89 -9.28
CA PHE A 24 -3.04 -11.54 -8.86
C PHE A 24 -3.94 -10.86 -9.89
N LEU A 25 -3.63 -11.01 -11.17
CA LEU A 25 -4.44 -10.44 -12.24
C LEU A 25 -5.84 -11.10 -12.37
N LYS A 26 -6.04 -12.28 -11.79
CA LYS A 26 -7.36 -12.95 -11.76
C LYS A 26 -8.25 -12.45 -10.63
N LEU A 27 -7.72 -11.74 -9.65
CA LEU A 27 -8.51 -11.18 -8.55
C LEU A 27 -9.47 -10.10 -9.09
N PRO A 28 -10.63 -9.91 -8.44
CA PRO A 28 -11.54 -8.83 -8.83
C PRO A 28 -10.81 -7.49 -8.85
N ALA A 29 -10.83 -6.82 -9.99
CA ALA A 29 -10.15 -5.54 -10.17
C ALA A 29 -11.17 -4.43 -10.36
N GLN A 30 -10.77 -3.21 -10.00
CA GLN A 30 -11.59 -2.02 -10.11
C GLN A 30 -10.76 -0.87 -10.68
N ASP A 31 -11.48 0.10 -11.26
CA ASP A 31 -10.89 1.40 -11.57
C ASP A 31 -11.13 2.34 -10.40
N PHE A 32 -10.09 3.08 -10.02
CA PHE A 32 -10.14 4.04 -8.92
C PHE A 32 -9.76 5.42 -9.44
N VAL A 33 -10.54 6.43 -9.07
CA VAL A 33 -10.22 7.83 -9.36
C VAL A 33 -9.99 8.52 -8.02
N LYS A 34 -8.77 8.98 -7.77
CA LYS A 34 -8.36 9.49 -6.46
C LYS A 34 -7.46 10.70 -6.58
N ASP A 35 -7.54 11.58 -5.58
CA ASP A 35 -6.58 12.66 -5.39
C ASP A 35 -5.39 12.15 -4.59
N ILE A 36 -4.19 12.52 -5.00
CA ILE A 36 -2.94 12.09 -4.37
C ILE A 36 -2.15 13.30 -3.89
N SER A 37 -1.71 13.26 -2.64
CA SER A 37 -0.94 14.37 -2.03
C SER A 37 0.50 13.95 -1.74
N CYS A 38 1.45 14.82 -2.09
CA CYS A 38 2.86 14.63 -1.82
C CYS A 38 3.32 15.53 -0.67
N VAL A 39 4.27 15.05 0.14
CA VAL A 39 4.86 15.80 1.25
C VAL A 39 5.53 17.10 0.79
N THR A 40 5.93 17.20 -0.47
CA THR A 40 6.51 18.41 -1.09
C THR A 40 5.46 19.47 -1.43
N LYS A 41 4.27 19.36 -0.87
CA LYS A 41 3.18 20.37 -0.92
C LYS A 41 2.48 20.50 -2.25
N TRP A 42 2.37 19.41 -3.02
CA TRP A 42 1.51 19.38 -4.20
C TRP A 42 0.47 18.27 -4.07
N THR A 43 -0.66 18.47 -4.74
CA THR A 43 -1.74 17.49 -4.84
C THR A 43 -2.06 17.29 -6.31
N LYS A 44 -2.15 16.04 -6.76
CA LYS A 44 -2.59 15.70 -8.10
C LYS A 44 -4.04 15.21 -8.01
N LEU A 45 -4.94 15.87 -8.73
CA LEU A 45 -6.37 15.58 -8.70
C LEU A 45 -6.73 14.52 -9.73
N ASP A 46 -7.77 13.74 -9.43
CA ASP A 46 -8.40 12.78 -10.34
C ASP A 46 -7.42 11.81 -11.00
N THR A 47 -6.46 11.29 -10.22
CA THR A 47 -5.57 10.24 -10.72
C THR A 47 -6.34 8.95 -10.94
N ARG A 48 -6.12 8.29 -12.09
CA ARG A 48 -6.85 7.09 -12.49
C ARG A 48 -5.98 5.86 -12.37
N TRP A 49 -6.46 4.90 -11.60
CA TRP A 49 -5.74 3.67 -11.29
C TRP A 49 -6.59 2.46 -11.57
N ARG A 50 -5.96 1.33 -11.88
CA ARG A 50 -6.62 0.04 -11.89
C ARG A 50 -5.86 -0.92 -11.01
N GLY A 51 -6.60 -1.69 -10.20
CA GLY A 51 -5.98 -2.65 -9.29
C GLY A 51 -6.98 -3.37 -8.43
N VAL A 52 -6.49 -3.91 -7.32
CA VAL A 52 -7.25 -4.75 -6.39
C VAL A 52 -7.33 -4.05 -5.04
N SER A 53 -8.54 -3.89 -4.51
CA SER A 53 -8.77 -3.36 -3.16
C SER A 53 -8.05 -4.21 -2.13
N VAL A 54 -7.45 -3.57 -1.12
CA VAL A 54 -6.84 -4.30 0.00
C VAL A 54 -7.90 -5.12 0.75
N ASP A 55 -9.15 -4.66 0.80
CA ASP A 55 -10.24 -5.44 1.40
C ASP A 55 -10.38 -6.81 0.73
N ILE A 56 -10.30 -6.87 -0.60
CA ILE A 56 -10.37 -8.14 -1.34
C ILE A 56 -9.18 -9.03 -1.00
N LEU A 57 -7.98 -8.48 -0.92
CA LEU A 57 -6.79 -9.24 -0.56
C LEU A 57 -6.92 -9.83 0.85
N LEU A 58 -7.42 -9.05 1.80
CA LEU A 58 -7.61 -9.49 3.18
C LEU A 58 -8.72 -10.53 3.36
N GLU A 59 -9.65 -10.65 2.41
CA GLU A 59 -10.65 -11.72 2.43
C GLU A 59 -10.02 -13.12 2.33
N HIS A 60 -8.79 -13.22 1.83
CA HIS A 60 -8.08 -14.47 1.63
C HIS A 60 -7.29 -14.93 2.86
N VAL A 61 -7.31 -14.15 3.94
CA VAL A 61 -6.60 -14.48 5.18
C VAL A 61 -7.54 -14.32 6.37
N GLU A 62 -7.23 -15.03 7.46
CA GLU A 62 -7.89 -14.83 8.74
C GLU A 62 -6.95 -14.01 9.63
N LEU A 63 -7.32 -12.78 9.94
CA LEU A 63 -6.50 -11.88 10.75
C LEU A 63 -6.51 -12.31 12.21
N ASP A 64 -5.35 -12.28 12.87
CA ASP A 64 -5.25 -12.38 14.31
C ASP A 64 -5.91 -11.14 14.94
N ARG A 65 -6.59 -11.30 16.08
CA ARG A 65 -7.24 -10.17 16.77
C ARG A 65 -6.28 -9.07 17.18
N ARG A 66 -4.99 -9.40 17.36
CA ARG A 66 -3.96 -8.45 17.73
C ARG A 66 -3.46 -7.60 16.53
N ALA A 67 -3.82 -7.96 15.31
CA ALA A 67 -3.38 -7.23 14.13
C ALA A 67 -3.99 -5.83 14.15
N ALA A 68 -3.15 -4.82 14.29
CA ALA A 68 -3.56 -3.42 14.40
C ALA A 68 -2.80 -2.51 13.44
N PHE A 69 -1.64 -2.94 12.97
CA PHE A 69 -0.76 -2.17 12.07
C PHE A 69 -0.28 -3.06 10.93
N VAL A 70 0.13 -2.41 9.86
CA VAL A 70 0.63 -3.10 8.67
C VAL A 70 1.96 -2.49 8.26
N THR A 71 2.94 -3.34 7.99
CA THR A 71 4.14 -2.95 7.26
C THR A 71 3.95 -3.36 5.82
N ALA A 72 3.89 -2.38 4.92
CA ALA A 72 3.96 -2.63 3.49
C ALA A 72 5.44 -2.76 3.11
N PHE A 73 5.80 -3.85 2.46
CA PHE A 73 7.18 -4.10 2.05
C PHE A 73 7.30 -4.25 0.54
N SER A 74 8.44 -3.83 0.04
CA SER A 74 8.70 -3.66 -1.40
C SER A 74 10.03 -4.29 -1.80
N ASP A 75 10.24 -4.42 -3.10
CA ASP A 75 11.56 -4.75 -3.63
C ASP A 75 12.57 -3.66 -3.20
N GLY A 76 13.81 -4.06 -2.95
CA GLY A 76 14.84 -3.13 -2.53
C GLY A 76 14.85 -2.79 -1.05
N GLY A 77 13.99 -3.41 -0.25
CA GLY A 77 13.98 -3.23 1.20
C GLY A 77 13.21 -2.01 1.71
N TYR A 78 12.53 -1.28 0.84
CA TYR A 78 11.66 -0.18 1.28
C TYR A 78 10.48 -0.71 2.09
N THR A 79 10.16 -0.04 3.19
CA THR A 79 8.99 -0.34 4.00
C THR A 79 8.29 0.94 4.41
N THR A 80 6.99 0.84 4.66
CA THR A 80 6.22 1.90 5.31
C THR A 80 5.20 1.27 6.25
N ASN A 81 4.92 1.96 7.35
CA ASN A 81 3.98 1.50 8.36
C ASN A 81 2.67 2.24 8.22
N ILE A 82 1.57 1.52 8.36
CA ILE A 82 0.22 2.08 8.19
C ILE A 82 -0.69 1.43 9.23
N PRO A 83 -1.49 2.21 9.99
CA PRO A 83 -2.54 1.61 10.82
C PRO A 83 -3.53 0.82 9.96
N LEU A 84 -3.92 -0.36 10.43
CA LEU A 84 -4.84 -1.21 9.67
C LEU A 84 -6.13 -0.49 9.24
N PRO A 85 -6.77 0.34 10.08
CA PRO A 85 -7.98 1.07 9.65
C PRO A 85 -7.79 1.96 8.43
N ASP A 86 -6.58 2.43 8.16
CA ASP A 86 -6.28 3.27 6.99
C ASP A 86 -6.18 2.48 5.67
N LEU A 87 -6.17 1.15 5.75
CA LEU A 87 -6.10 0.29 4.57
C LEU A 87 -7.41 -0.36 4.18
N VAL A 88 -8.36 -0.44 5.11
CA VAL A 88 -9.62 -1.18 4.91
C VAL A 88 -10.80 -0.25 4.62
N ASN A 89 -11.97 -0.85 4.35
CA ASN A 89 -13.21 -0.12 4.06
C ASN A 89 -13.09 0.80 2.85
N GLY A 90 -12.48 0.31 1.78
CA GLY A 90 -12.36 1.01 0.51
C GLY A 90 -11.27 2.06 0.48
N GLN A 91 -10.39 2.14 1.48
CA GLN A 91 -9.41 3.23 1.60
C GLN A 91 -8.10 3.00 0.87
N SER A 92 -7.83 1.78 0.42
CA SER A 92 -6.57 1.48 -0.24
C SER A 92 -6.69 0.38 -1.28
N PHE A 93 -5.73 0.33 -2.18
CA PHE A 93 -5.68 -0.70 -3.22
C PHE A 93 -4.24 -0.92 -3.68
N VAL A 94 -4.00 -2.08 -4.28
CA VAL A 94 -2.74 -2.38 -4.96
C VAL A 94 -2.97 -2.20 -6.45
N ALA A 95 -2.34 -1.18 -7.02
CA ALA A 95 -2.52 -0.80 -8.41
C ALA A 95 -1.48 -1.43 -9.31
N TYR A 96 -1.86 -1.83 -10.51
CA TYR A 96 -0.95 -2.29 -11.55
C TYR A 96 -1.11 -1.53 -12.87
N GLU A 97 -2.08 -0.60 -12.95
CA GLU A 97 -2.21 0.33 -14.08
C GLU A 97 -2.42 1.74 -13.57
N TYR A 98 -1.90 2.69 -14.32
CA TYR A 98 -2.10 4.12 -14.11
C TYR A 98 -2.45 4.77 -15.46
N ASP A 99 -3.56 5.52 -15.46
CA ASP A 99 -4.05 6.26 -16.63
C ASP A 99 -4.20 5.35 -17.87
N GLY A 100 -4.71 4.12 -17.63
CA GLY A 100 -4.99 3.14 -18.66
C GLY A 100 -3.79 2.34 -19.18
N LYS A 101 -2.62 2.49 -18.57
CA LYS A 101 -1.38 1.82 -18.98
C LYS A 101 -0.74 1.07 -17.82
N PRO A 102 0.01 -0.02 -18.10
CA PRO A 102 0.82 -0.67 -17.07
C PRO A 102 1.74 0.34 -16.37
N LEU A 103 1.91 0.17 -15.05
CA LEU A 103 2.80 1.03 -14.28
C LEU A 103 4.26 0.86 -14.73
N ALA A 104 4.90 1.98 -15.10
CA ALA A 104 6.32 2.01 -15.38
C ALA A 104 7.12 1.77 -14.08
N PRO A 105 8.34 1.19 -14.16
CA PRO A 105 9.16 0.95 -12.96
C PRO A 105 9.41 2.21 -12.13
N GLU A 106 9.65 3.36 -12.75
CA GLU A 106 9.88 4.62 -12.05
C GLU A 106 8.66 5.13 -11.29
N HIS A 107 7.46 4.66 -11.65
CA HIS A 107 6.21 4.98 -10.95
C HIS A 107 5.75 3.86 -10.00
N GLY A 108 6.61 2.88 -9.78
CA GLY A 108 6.37 1.80 -8.83
C GLY A 108 5.91 0.49 -9.44
N GLY A 109 5.97 0.36 -10.78
CA GLY A 109 5.60 -0.89 -11.44
C GLY A 109 6.50 -2.07 -11.09
N PRO A 110 5.99 -3.31 -11.21
CA PRO A 110 4.71 -3.66 -11.83
C PRO A 110 3.47 -3.39 -10.98
N ALA A 111 3.61 -3.25 -9.65
CA ALA A 111 2.49 -2.94 -8.77
C ALA A 111 2.94 -2.04 -7.62
N ARG A 112 2.04 -1.21 -7.16
CA ARG A 112 2.28 -0.34 -6.00
C ARG A 112 1.05 -0.28 -5.11
N LEU A 113 1.28 -0.03 -3.82
CA LEU A 113 0.22 0.32 -2.89
C LEU A 113 -0.21 1.76 -3.13
N VAL A 114 -1.51 2.04 -3.02
CA VAL A 114 -2.05 3.40 -3.07
C VAL A 114 -2.98 3.59 -1.88
N VAL A 115 -2.66 4.56 -1.03
CA VAL A 115 -3.44 4.96 0.15
C VAL A 115 -3.76 6.45 -0.02
N PRO A 116 -4.82 6.80 -0.77
CA PRO A 116 -5.02 8.17 -1.25
C PRO A 116 -5.19 9.22 -0.15
N HIS A 117 -5.72 8.84 1.01
CA HIS A 117 -5.95 9.79 2.11
C HIS A 117 -4.71 10.08 2.95
N LEU A 118 -3.57 9.42 2.67
CA LEU A 118 -2.28 9.67 3.31
C LEU A 118 -1.29 10.27 2.31
N TYR A 119 -0.22 10.89 2.81
CA TYR A 119 0.86 11.35 1.94
C TYR A 119 1.43 10.21 1.12
N PHE A 120 1.93 10.52 -0.08
CA PHE A 120 2.23 9.52 -1.10
C PHE A 120 3.37 8.57 -0.72
N TRP A 121 4.27 8.93 0.21
CA TRP A 121 5.30 7.98 0.66
C TRP A 121 4.70 6.76 1.36
N LYS A 122 3.48 6.87 1.91
CA LYS A 122 2.75 5.73 2.49
C LYS A 122 2.23 4.77 1.42
N SER A 123 2.24 5.18 0.16
CA SER A 123 1.84 4.38 -0.99
C SER A 123 3.08 3.72 -1.59
N ALA A 124 3.48 2.58 -1.04
CA ALA A 124 4.75 1.92 -1.35
C ALA A 124 4.84 1.48 -2.81
N LYS A 125 5.88 1.96 -3.53
CA LYS A 125 6.22 1.50 -4.89
C LYS A 125 6.81 0.10 -4.83
N TRP A 126 6.74 -0.62 -5.95
CA TRP A 126 7.33 -1.95 -6.10
C TRP A 126 6.87 -2.89 -4.98
N VAL A 127 5.61 -2.79 -4.59
CA VAL A 127 5.07 -3.50 -3.44
C VAL A 127 5.10 -5.02 -3.66
N ARG A 128 5.49 -5.75 -2.63
CA ARG A 128 5.55 -7.21 -2.65
C ARG A 128 4.73 -7.83 -1.55
N GLY A 129 4.20 -7.05 -0.61
CA GLY A 129 3.33 -7.61 0.39
C GLY A 129 2.98 -6.69 1.54
N LEU A 130 2.16 -7.25 2.42
CA LEU A 130 1.70 -6.63 3.65
C LEU A 130 2.00 -7.57 4.81
N ARG A 131 2.61 -7.05 5.88
CA ARG A 131 2.83 -7.81 7.11
C ARG A 131 1.95 -7.23 8.20
N LEU A 132 1.08 -8.05 8.76
CA LEU A 132 0.18 -7.66 9.84
C LEU A 132 0.93 -7.70 11.17
N MET A 133 0.84 -6.61 11.93
CA MET A 133 1.62 -6.37 13.15
C MET A 133 0.71 -5.97 14.29
N GLU A 134 1.13 -6.28 15.53
CA GLU A 134 0.46 -5.80 16.73
C GLU A 134 0.88 -4.37 17.07
N ARG A 135 2.14 -4.02 16.82
CA ARG A 135 2.73 -2.73 17.15
C ARG A 135 3.12 -1.96 15.91
N ASP A 136 3.07 -0.64 16.03
CA ASP A 136 3.51 0.26 14.97
C ASP A 136 5.04 0.25 14.91
N GLU A 137 5.58 -0.15 13.75
CA GLU A 137 7.01 -0.15 13.50
C GLU A 137 7.32 0.85 12.38
N PRO A 138 8.04 1.96 12.67
CA PRO A 138 8.39 2.94 11.65
C PRO A 138 9.09 2.30 10.46
N GLY A 139 8.66 2.65 9.25
CA GLY A 139 9.28 2.21 8.01
C GLY A 139 10.46 3.09 7.63
N PHE A 140 10.81 3.10 6.34
CA PHE A 140 11.99 3.80 5.83
C PHE A 140 11.94 5.31 6.11
N TRP A 141 10.89 5.99 5.61
CA TRP A 141 10.79 7.45 5.77
C TRP A 141 10.44 7.85 7.19
N GLU A 142 9.57 7.09 7.86
CA GLU A 142 9.16 7.36 9.23
C GLU A 142 10.35 7.30 10.20
N SER A 143 11.26 6.35 10.00
CA SER A 143 12.47 6.25 10.83
C SER A 143 13.45 7.39 10.57
N LEU A 144 13.31 8.13 9.47
CA LEU A 144 14.09 9.31 9.13
C LEU A 144 13.41 10.62 9.56
N GLY A 145 12.28 10.56 10.29
CA GLY A 145 11.62 11.73 10.84
C GLY A 145 10.34 12.17 10.17
N TYR A 146 9.84 11.44 9.16
CA TYR A 146 8.51 11.71 8.60
C TYR A 146 7.42 11.20 9.55
N ASN A 147 6.22 11.76 9.46
CA ASN A 147 5.12 11.43 10.36
C ASN A 147 4.66 9.99 10.20
N ASN A 148 4.43 9.27 11.31
CA ASN A 148 3.98 7.88 11.26
C ASN A 148 2.62 7.69 10.60
N HIS A 149 1.70 8.65 10.72
CA HIS A 149 0.37 8.55 10.10
C HIS A 149 0.33 9.18 8.70
N GLY A 150 0.88 10.39 8.56
CA GLY A 150 1.01 11.04 7.26
C GLY A 150 -0.30 11.49 6.64
N ASP A 151 -1.23 12.08 7.42
CA ASP A 151 -2.49 12.60 6.92
C ASP A 151 -2.27 14.00 6.30
N PRO A 152 -2.48 14.18 4.98
CA PRO A 152 -2.25 15.46 4.32
C PRO A 152 -3.24 16.56 4.73
N TRP A 153 -4.46 16.19 5.11
CA TRP A 153 -5.46 17.17 5.56
C TRP A 153 -5.14 17.76 6.92
N LYS A 154 -4.35 17.01 7.74
CA LYS A 154 -3.82 17.47 9.02
C LYS A 154 -2.39 17.96 8.88
N GLU A 155 -1.84 17.98 7.67
CA GLU A 155 -0.45 18.35 7.36
C GLU A 155 0.59 17.56 8.20
N GLU A 156 0.33 16.26 8.41
CA GLU A 156 1.20 15.37 9.17
C GLU A 156 2.41 14.94 8.33
N ARG A 157 3.39 15.85 8.17
CA ARG A 157 4.59 15.61 7.36
C ARG A 157 5.74 15.01 8.14
N TYR A 158 5.95 15.50 9.36
CA TYR A 158 7.13 15.17 10.16
C TYR A 158 6.72 14.67 11.55
N THR A 159 7.68 14.06 12.26
CA THR A 159 7.49 13.63 13.65
C THR A 159 7.05 14.82 14.51
N GLY A 160 5.99 14.63 15.28
CA GLY A 160 5.44 15.67 16.16
C GLY A 160 4.34 16.55 15.55
N ASP A 161 4.10 16.42 14.27
CA ASP A 161 2.99 17.13 13.60
C ASP A 161 1.61 16.58 13.98
#